data_a3d87ce334b73f30b0dfd1ff9b4d6c21
#
_entry.id   a3d87ce334b73f30b0dfd1ff9b4d6c21
#
_cell.length_a   1.000
_cell.length_b   1.000
_cell.length_c   1.000
_cell.angle_alpha   90.00
_cell.angle_beta   90.00
_cell.angle_gamma   90.00
#
_symmetry.space_group_name_H-M   'P 1'
#
loop_
_entity.id
_entity.type
_entity.pdbx_description
1 polymer ?
#
loop_
_entity_poly.entity_id
_entity_poly.type
_entity_poly.pdbx_seq_one_letter_code
_entity_poly.pdbx_strand_id
1 'polypeptide(L)'
;MMNNPNPIREYLVPGKRVHLVGIGGVSMCPLAEVLRGMGLQVQGSDMTESDTVRHLRSLGIHVSIGHNADNLGDCEFVVRTAAVHDANPEIAGAVARGIPVYERAQAWGAIMQHYPNALCVAGTHGKTTTTSMCTHIFMAAQADPTVMIGGTLPLLHSGYRVGHGDTIILESCEYCNSFLSFFPTVAVILNVEPDHLDFFKDLNDIEHSFHKFAQLVPPAGHVIVNADNQGAMDSVQGLEHPIITFGLERPADCTASNLHEEDGLPVFDVLIHGQFYAHVTLHVYGRHNVLNALAAAAAAHALGLPGSAVEEGLSAFTGAGRRFEHKGTYHGAEVYDDYAHHPDELHALLTTAKELPHQRLIVAFQPHTYSRTAKLFDRFVEELKIPDVVILAEIYAAREQNTLGISSSDLCRNIPGAIYCSTLDKVAEELRKIAQPGDLIFTVGAGDIYRAGDKLLEEA
;
A
#
# COMPACT_ATOMS: atom_id res chain seq x y z
N MET A 1 13.85 -27.90 6.22
CA MET A 1 12.44 -28.19 6.55
C MET A 1 12.04 -27.30 7.71
N MET A 2 11.53 -26.12 7.43
CA MET A 2 10.86 -25.31 8.48
C MET A 2 9.36 -25.62 8.44
N ASN A 3 8.99 -26.75 9.06
CA ASN A 3 7.62 -26.98 9.45
C ASN A 3 7.38 -26.18 10.73
N ASN A 4 7.09 -24.89 10.60
CA ASN A 4 6.39 -24.18 11.65
C ASN A 4 4.92 -24.09 11.20
N PRO A 5 4.06 -25.05 11.59
CA PRO A 5 2.66 -24.98 11.24
C PRO A 5 2.13 -23.70 11.89
N ASN A 6 1.65 -22.75 11.08
CA ASN A 6 0.97 -21.58 11.60
C ASN A 6 -0.24 -22.09 12.42
N PRO A 7 -0.22 -21.98 13.75
CA PRO A 7 -1.18 -22.65 14.63
C PRO A 7 -2.63 -22.23 14.38
N ILE A 8 -2.85 -21.06 13.76
CA ILE A 8 -4.21 -20.60 13.38
C ILE A 8 -4.84 -21.48 12.30
N ARG A 9 -4.04 -22.25 11.52
CA ARG A 9 -4.55 -23.11 10.43
C ARG A 9 -5.55 -24.15 10.93
N GLU A 10 -5.38 -24.64 12.14
CA GLU A 10 -6.30 -25.62 12.75
C GLU A 10 -7.70 -25.03 12.99
N TYR A 11 -7.78 -23.71 13.06
CA TYR A 11 -9.04 -22.98 13.26
C TYR A 11 -9.71 -22.56 11.94
N LEU A 12 -8.98 -22.59 10.80
CA LEU A 12 -9.52 -22.16 9.50
C LEU A 12 -10.31 -23.29 8.81
N VAL A 13 -11.30 -23.81 9.51
CA VAL A 13 -12.20 -24.86 9.01
C VAL A 13 -13.67 -24.42 9.16
N PRO A 14 -14.56 -24.85 8.21
CA PRO A 14 -15.97 -24.48 8.26
C PRO A 14 -16.63 -24.77 9.63
N GLY A 15 -17.47 -23.85 10.09
CA GLY A 15 -18.19 -23.93 11.35
C GLY A 15 -17.46 -23.40 12.58
N LYS A 16 -16.15 -23.17 12.51
CA LYS A 16 -15.39 -22.52 13.59
C LYS A 16 -15.82 -21.06 13.79
N ARG A 17 -15.80 -20.60 15.05
CA ARG A 17 -16.23 -19.27 15.45
C ARG A 17 -15.02 -18.38 15.75
N VAL A 18 -14.95 -17.25 15.05
CA VAL A 18 -13.87 -16.25 15.19
C VAL A 18 -14.42 -14.92 15.64
N HIS A 19 -13.69 -14.26 16.56
CA HIS A 19 -13.94 -12.88 16.93
C HIS A 19 -12.81 -11.98 16.43
N LEU A 20 -13.16 -10.94 15.66
CA LEU A 20 -12.20 -9.99 15.08
C LEU A 20 -12.25 -8.66 15.83
N VAL A 21 -11.14 -8.28 16.49
CA VAL A 21 -11.05 -7.02 17.26
C VAL A 21 -10.49 -5.92 16.37
N GLY A 22 -11.27 -4.84 16.19
CA GLY A 22 -11.02 -3.79 15.19
C GLY A 22 -11.46 -4.21 13.79
N ILE A 23 -12.60 -4.89 13.70
CA ILE A 23 -13.11 -5.55 12.48
C ILE A 23 -13.38 -4.57 11.33
N GLY A 24 -13.70 -3.29 11.62
CA GLY A 24 -13.94 -2.24 10.61
C GLY A 24 -12.67 -1.67 9.98
N GLY A 25 -11.48 -2.12 10.41
CA GLY A 25 -10.22 -1.66 9.82
C GLY A 25 -10.04 -2.10 8.37
N VAL A 26 -9.32 -1.30 7.56
CA VAL A 26 -9.14 -1.47 6.09
C VAL A 26 -8.75 -2.89 5.68
N SER A 27 -7.92 -3.58 6.46
CA SER A 27 -7.47 -4.94 6.16
C SER A 27 -8.10 -6.02 7.07
N MET A 28 -8.91 -5.62 8.05
CA MET A 28 -9.67 -6.54 8.89
C MET A 28 -11.04 -6.87 8.27
N CYS A 29 -11.66 -5.89 7.59
CA CYS A 29 -12.91 -6.10 6.88
C CYS A 29 -12.78 -7.17 5.79
N PRO A 30 -11.81 -7.09 4.84
CA PRO A 30 -11.60 -8.17 3.87
C PRO A 30 -11.28 -9.52 4.54
N LEU A 31 -10.53 -9.51 5.64
CA LEU A 31 -10.28 -10.73 6.40
C LEU A 31 -11.58 -11.38 6.91
N ALA A 32 -12.50 -10.56 7.44
CA ALA A 32 -13.80 -11.02 7.89
C ALA A 32 -14.62 -11.70 6.76
N GLU A 33 -14.60 -11.11 5.58
CA GLU A 33 -15.31 -11.65 4.42
C GLU A 33 -14.68 -12.95 3.90
N VAL A 34 -13.34 -13.00 3.79
CA VAL A 34 -12.64 -14.23 3.38
C VAL A 34 -12.91 -15.36 4.35
N LEU A 35 -12.78 -15.12 5.67
CA LEU A 35 -13.05 -16.14 6.69
C LEU A 35 -14.51 -16.61 6.64
N ARG A 36 -15.46 -15.69 6.42
CA ARG A 36 -16.87 -16.06 6.21
C ARG A 36 -17.04 -16.88 4.92
N GLY A 37 -16.39 -16.49 3.82
CA GLY A 37 -16.38 -17.24 2.56
C GLY A 37 -15.82 -18.66 2.72
N MET A 38 -14.86 -18.85 3.61
CA MET A 38 -14.32 -20.16 4.01
C MET A 38 -15.28 -20.96 4.93
N GLY A 39 -16.46 -20.43 5.26
CA GLY A 39 -17.48 -21.10 6.05
C GLY A 39 -17.34 -20.93 7.58
N LEU A 40 -16.49 -20.01 8.05
CA LEU A 40 -16.38 -19.68 9.48
C LEU A 40 -17.58 -18.82 9.91
N GLN A 41 -17.93 -18.92 11.19
CA GLN A 41 -18.88 -18.02 11.85
C GLN A 41 -18.09 -16.81 12.37
N VAL A 42 -18.22 -15.69 11.67
CA VAL A 42 -17.44 -14.46 11.94
C VAL A 42 -18.28 -13.50 12.76
N GLN A 43 -17.70 -12.97 13.81
CA GLN A 43 -18.20 -11.82 14.57
C GLN A 43 -17.04 -10.89 14.93
N GLY A 44 -17.32 -9.69 15.42
CA GLY A 44 -16.23 -8.80 15.85
C GLY A 44 -16.71 -7.55 16.56
N SER A 45 -15.76 -6.67 16.84
CA SER A 45 -15.97 -5.38 17.48
C SER A 45 -15.16 -4.28 16.81
N ASP A 46 -15.65 -3.06 16.90
CA ASP A 46 -14.93 -1.85 16.52
C ASP A 46 -15.25 -0.71 17.49
N MET A 47 -14.38 0.29 17.58
CA MET A 47 -14.62 1.46 18.45
C MET A 47 -15.70 2.38 17.91
N THR A 48 -15.88 2.42 16.58
CA THR A 48 -16.73 3.41 15.91
C THR A 48 -17.62 2.74 14.87
N GLU A 49 -18.80 3.29 14.71
CA GLU A 49 -19.67 3.00 13.57
C GLU A 49 -19.06 3.61 12.31
N SER A 50 -18.85 2.82 11.27
CA SER A 50 -18.29 3.23 9.99
C SER A 50 -19.04 2.60 8.83
N ASP A 51 -18.79 3.06 7.59
CA ASP A 51 -19.34 2.43 6.39
C ASP A 51 -18.92 0.96 6.29
N THR A 52 -17.67 0.67 6.65
CA THR A 52 -17.13 -0.70 6.70
C THR A 52 -17.88 -1.57 7.69
N VAL A 53 -18.20 -1.06 8.89
CA VAL A 53 -19.00 -1.78 9.89
C VAL A 53 -20.42 -2.01 9.39
N ARG A 54 -21.04 -1.00 8.76
CA ARG A 54 -22.37 -1.13 8.14
C ARG A 54 -22.37 -2.17 7.02
N HIS A 55 -21.33 -2.18 6.18
CA HIS A 55 -21.14 -3.18 5.14
C HIS A 55 -21.06 -4.60 5.72
N LEU A 56 -20.22 -4.85 6.73
CA LEU A 56 -20.10 -6.15 7.38
C LEU A 56 -21.43 -6.63 7.99
N ARG A 57 -22.19 -5.73 8.61
CA ARG A 57 -23.54 -6.06 9.12
C ARG A 57 -24.52 -6.40 8.01
N SER A 58 -24.44 -5.73 6.85
CA SER A 58 -25.27 -6.06 5.68
C SER A 58 -25.00 -7.48 5.16
N LEU A 59 -23.77 -7.98 5.35
CA LEU A 59 -23.37 -9.35 5.06
C LEU A 59 -23.82 -10.35 6.16
N GLY A 60 -24.48 -9.90 7.22
CA GLY A 60 -24.92 -10.75 8.33
C GLY A 60 -23.84 -11.05 9.37
N ILE A 61 -22.72 -10.33 9.38
CA ILE A 61 -21.67 -10.43 10.40
C ILE A 61 -22.10 -9.58 11.60
N HIS A 62 -22.10 -10.16 12.79
CA HIS A 62 -22.39 -9.42 14.02
C HIS A 62 -21.21 -8.55 14.42
N VAL A 63 -21.40 -7.23 14.54
CA VAL A 63 -20.38 -6.28 14.97
C VAL A 63 -20.85 -5.46 16.16
N SER A 64 -20.15 -5.57 17.28
CA SER A 64 -20.36 -4.76 18.49
C SER A 64 -19.60 -3.43 18.38
N ILE A 65 -20.19 -2.34 18.87
CA ILE A 65 -19.49 -1.05 19.00
C ILE A 65 -18.99 -0.91 20.44
N GLY A 66 -17.69 -0.55 20.55
CA GLY A 66 -16.96 -0.57 21.81
C GLY A 66 -16.39 -1.94 22.14
N HIS A 67 -15.34 -1.96 22.95
CA HIS A 67 -14.65 -3.17 23.36
C HIS A 67 -15.09 -3.61 24.76
N ASN A 68 -15.59 -4.84 24.85
CA ASN A 68 -15.98 -5.50 26.09
C ASN A 68 -15.69 -7.00 26.01
N ALA A 69 -15.20 -7.60 27.10
CA ALA A 69 -14.93 -9.04 27.18
C ALA A 69 -16.15 -9.91 26.87
N ASP A 70 -17.37 -9.41 27.10
CA ASP A 70 -18.60 -10.11 26.77
C ASP A 70 -18.85 -10.26 25.27
N ASN A 71 -18.23 -9.38 24.44
CA ASN A 71 -18.33 -9.47 22.98
C ASN A 71 -17.71 -10.75 22.42
N LEU A 72 -16.80 -11.38 23.15
CA LEU A 72 -16.16 -12.64 22.75
C LEU A 72 -17.17 -13.78 22.58
N GLY A 73 -18.29 -13.77 23.35
CA GLY A 73 -19.26 -14.84 23.29
C GLY A 73 -18.62 -16.22 23.51
N ASP A 74 -18.86 -17.12 22.59
CA ASP A 74 -18.33 -18.48 22.55
C ASP A 74 -17.33 -18.71 21.41
N CYS A 75 -16.59 -17.64 21.01
CA CYS A 75 -15.57 -17.73 19.98
C CYS A 75 -14.45 -18.70 20.38
N GLU A 76 -13.88 -19.38 19.40
CA GLU A 76 -12.84 -20.39 19.59
C GLU A 76 -11.43 -19.80 19.40
N PHE A 77 -11.33 -18.67 18.70
CA PHE A 77 -10.09 -17.89 18.56
C PHE A 77 -10.41 -16.43 18.26
N VAL A 78 -9.42 -15.58 18.51
CA VAL A 78 -9.49 -14.13 18.29
C VAL A 78 -8.43 -13.74 17.29
N VAL A 79 -8.76 -12.79 16.39
CA VAL A 79 -7.79 -12.10 15.54
C VAL A 79 -7.87 -10.61 15.81
N ARG A 80 -6.71 -9.98 16.02
CA ARG A 80 -6.64 -8.54 16.28
C ARG A 80 -5.83 -7.80 15.21
N THR A 81 -6.13 -6.53 15.03
CA THR A 81 -5.22 -5.61 14.34
C THR A 81 -4.09 -5.18 15.26
N ALA A 82 -2.92 -4.88 14.69
CA ALA A 82 -1.76 -4.36 15.45
C ALA A 82 -2.05 -3.07 16.25
N ALA A 83 -3.15 -2.36 15.93
CA ALA A 83 -3.59 -1.19 16.68
C ALA A 83 -4.18 -1.52 18.05
N VAL A 84 -4.54 -2.76 18.29
CA VAL A 84 -5.19 -3.23 19.53
C VAL A 84 -4.14 -3.86 20.43
N HIS A 85 -3.90 -3.24 21.59
CA HIS A 85 -2.89 -3.69 22.57
C HIS A 85 -3.44 -4.73 23.54
N ASP A 86 -2.55 -5.40 24.28
CA ASP A 86 -2.90 -6.46 25.24
C ASP A 86 -3.82 -5.99 26.36
N ALA A 87 -3.81 -4.69 26.69
CA ALA A 87 -4.70 -4.09 27.67
C ALA A 87 -6.17 -3.94 27.20
N ASN A 88 -6.47 -4.24 25.93
CA ASN A 88 -7.84 -4.22 25.43
C ASN A 88 -8.69 -5.25 26.19
N PRO A 89 -9.93 -4.90 26.66
CA PRO A 89 -10.77 -5.80 27.43
C PRO A 89 -11.06 -7.15 26.77
N GLU A 90 -11.20 -7.17 25.45
CA GLU A 90 -11.47 -8.41 24.69
C GLU A 90 -10.21 -9.28 24.61
N ILE A 91 -9.03 -8.68 24.39
CA ILE A 91 -7.76 -9.42 24.39
C ILE A 91 -7.47 -9.99 25.78
N ALA A 92 -7.58 -9.17 26.84
CA ALA A 92 -7.39 -9.60 28.21
C ALA A 92 -8.42 -10.71 28.59
N GLY A 93 -9.68 -10.55 28.17
CA GLY A 93 -10.74 -11.54 28.37
C GLY A 93 -10.49 -12.86 27.65
N ALA A 94 -9.97 -12.81 26.41
CA ALA A 94 -9.61 -13.99 25.64
C ALA A 94 -8.47 -14.77 26.33
N VAL A 95 -7.41 -14.06 26.74
CA VAL A 95 -6.27 -14.66 27.48
C VAL A 95 -6.73 -15.30 28.78
N ALA A 96 -7.58 -14.61 29.57
CA ALA A 96 -8.12 -15.12 30.83
C ALA A 96 -8.98 -16.40 30.65
N ARG A 97 -9.63 -16.54 29.47
CA ARG A 97 -10.46 -17.72 29.10
C ARG A 97 -9.66 -18.80 28.37
N GLY A 98 -8.35 -18.61 28.13
CA GLY A 98 -7.51 -19.54 27.37
C GLY A 98 -7.86 -19.61 25.87
N ILE A 99 -8.51 -18.57 25.33
CA ILE A 99 -8.83 -18.47 23.92
C ILE A 99 -7.60 -17.94 23.19
N PRO A 100 -7.08 -18.61 22.14
CA PRO A 100 -5.91 -18.16 21.43
C PRO A 100 -6.18 -16.84 20.70
N VAL A 101 -5.18 -15.95 20.75
CA VAL A 101 -5.19 -14.64 20.08
C VAL A 101 -4.11 -14.61 19.03
N TYR A 102 -4.48 -14.21 17.81
CA TYR A 102 -3.58 -14.12 16.66
C TYR A 102 -3.55 -12.70 16.10
N GLU A 103 -2.45 -12.34 15.50
CA GLU A 103 -2.33 -11.13 14.72
C GLU A 103 -2.97 -11.30 13.34
N ARG A 104 -3.50 -10.22 12.78
CA ARG A 104 -4.05 -10.19 11.42
C ARG A 104 -3.11 -10.79 10.36
N ALA A 105 -1.81 -10.48 10.43
CA ALA A 105 -0.83 -11.00 9.47
C ALA A 105 -0.72 -12.54 9.54
N GLN A 106 -0.83 -13.13 10.72
CA GLN A 106 -0.83 -14.59 10.90
C GLN A 106 -2.07 -15.23 10.27
N ALA A 107 -3.24 -14.57 10.39
CA ALA A 107 -4.47 -15.04 9.77
C ALA A 107 -4.36 -15.02 8.24
N TRP A 108 -3.89 -13.91 7.65
CA TRP A 108 -3.64 -13.82 6.22
C TRP A 108 -2.62 -14.86 5.74
N GLY A 109 -1.53 -15.05 6.47
CA GLY A 109 -0.55 -16.09 6.14
C GLY A 109 -1.14 -17.50 6.12
N ALA A 110 -2.01 -17.83 7.08
CA ALA A 110 -2.69 -19.13 7.08
C ALA A 110 -3.69 -19.26 5.92
N ILE A 111 -4.42 -18.20 5.58
CA ILE A 111 -5.31 -18.17 4.42
C ILE A 111 -4.54 -18.41 3.12
N MET A 112 -3.38 -17.76 2.95
CA MET A 112 -2.55 -17.91 1.75
C MET A 112 -2.19 -19.37 1.45
N GLN A 113 -2.03 -20.21 2.47
CA GLN A 113 -1.70 -21.63 2.29
C GLN A 113 -2.83 -22.46 1.64
N HIS A 114 -4.02 -21.89 1.48
CA HIS A 114 -5.11 -22.50 0.71
C HIS A 114 -5.06 -22.16 -0.78
N TYR A 115 -4.16 -21.26 -1.21
CA TYR A 115 -4.00 -20.86 -2.60
C TYR A 115 -2.72 -21.44 -3.20
N PRO A 116 -2.80 -22.12 -4.36
CA PRO A 116 -1.62 -22.57 -5.09
C PRO A 116 -0.67 -21.44 -5.45
N ASN A 117 -1.23 -20.29 -5.79
CA ASN A 117 -0.50 -19.10 -6.21
C ASN A 117 -0.69 -17.99 -5.18
N ALA A 118 0.33 -17.73 -4.38
CA ALA A 118 0.34 -16.66 -3.40
C ALA A 118 1.39 -15.61 -3.80
N LEU A 119 0.94 -14.51 -4.43
CA LEU A 119 1.77 -13.40 -4.86
C LEU A 119 1.81 -12.33 -3.77
N CYS A 120 3.00 -12.05 -3.27
CA CYS A 120 3.27 -11.02 -2.28
C CYS A 120 4.12 -9.90 -2.87
N VAL A 121 3.63 -8.66 -2.79
CA VAL A 121 4.36 -7.48 -3.26
C VAL A 121 4.87 -6.68 -2.07
N ALA A 122 6.20 -6.67 -1.90
CA ALA A 122 6.92 -5.98 -0.83
C ALA A 122 7.89 -4.93 -1.39
N GLY A 123 8.33 -4.02 -0.54
CA GLY A 123 9.27 -2.94 -0.87
C GLY A 123 8.99 -1.73 -0.02
N THR A 124 9.92 -0.84 0.13
CA THR A 124 9.72 0.42 0.84
C THR A 124 8.66 1.25 0.13
N HIS A 125 8.76 1.37 -1.20
CA HIS A 125 7.86 2.16 -2.05
C HIS A 125 7.25 1.34 -3.20
N GLY A 126 6.13 1.80 -3.78
CA GLY A 126 5.52 1.21 -4.97
C GLY A 126 4.60 0.01 -4.72
N LYS A 127 4.51 -0.51 -3.50
CA LYS A 127 3.70 -1.70 -3.13
C LYS A 127 2.27 -1.64 -3.66
N THR A 128 1.53 -0.60 -3.27
CA THR A 128 0.11 -0.41 -3.64
C THR A 128 -0.08 -0.37 -5.15
N THR A 129 0.75 0.40 -5.85
CA THR A 129 0.69 0.54 -7.31
C THR A 129 0.96 -0.79 -8.01
N THR A 130 2.04 -1.49 -7.61
CA THR A 130 2.40 -2.78 -8.22
C THR A 130 1.36 -3.86 -7.91
N THR A 131 0.84 -3.93 -6.67
CA THR A 131 -0.25 -4.84 -6.31
C THR A 131 -1.50 -4.57 -7.15
N SER A 132 -1.81 -3.30 -7.40
CA SER A 132 -2.92 -2.88 -8.27
C SER A 132 -2.69 -3.28 -9.72
N MET A 133 -1.49 -3.07 -10.26
CA MET A 133 -1.10 -3.51 -11.61
C MET A 133 -1.21 -5.04 -11.75
N CYS A 134 -0.69 -5.81 -10.78
CA CYS A 134 -0.88 -7.26 -10.74
C CYS A 134 -2.37 -7.62 -10.76
N THR A 135 -3.18 -6.93 -9.95
CA THR A 135 -4.63 -7.16 -9.92
C THR A 135 -5.26 -6.98 -11.30
N HIS A 136 -4.94 -5.89 -12.02
CA HIS A 136 -5.44 -5.65 -13.37
C HIS A 136 -5.04 -6.77 -14.33
N ILE A 137 -3.78 -7.20 -14.32
CA ILE A 137 -3.28 -8.28 -15.17
C ILE A 137 -4.03 -9.59 -14.89
N PHE A 138 -4.19 -9.97 -13.61
CA PHE A 138 -4.86 -11.21 -13.23
C PHE A 138 -6.36 -11.17 -13.50
N MET A 139 -7.00 -10.00 -13.41
CA MET A 139 -8.40 -9.81 -13.82
C MET A 139 -8.55 -9.92 -15.36
N ALA A 140 -7.64 -9.33 -16.15
CA ALA A 140 -7.62 -9.46 -17.60
C ALA A 140 -7.41 -10.92 -18.03
N ALA A 141 -6.57 -11.67 -17.30
CA ALA A 141 -6.38 -13.11 -17.49
C ALA A 141 -7.58 -13.97 -17.05
N GLN A 142 -8.66 -13.37 -16.52
CA GLN A 142 -9.82 -14.06 -15.95
C GLN A 142 -9.47 -15.06 -14.83
N ALA A 143 -8.40 -14.79 -14.11
CA ALA A 143 -7.89 -15.66 -13.04
C ALA A 143 -8.69 -15.57 -11.73
N ASP A 144 -9.67 -14.67 -11.65
CA ASP A 144 -10.56 -14.46 -10.50
C ASP A 144 -9.83 -14.40 -9.14
N PRO A 145 -8.80 -13.54 -8.96
CA PRO A 145 -7.95 -13.55 -7.79
C PRO A 145 -8.66 -13.03 -6.52
N THR A 146 -8.25 -13.54 -5.35
CA THR A 146 -8.45 -12.84 -4.08
C THR A 146 -7.34 -11.81 -3.91
N VAL A 147 -7.71 -10.57 -3.55
CA VAL A 147 -6.78 -9.44 -3.55
C VAL A 147 -6.91 -8.63 -2.27
N MET A 148 -5.77 -8.15 -1.73
CA MET A 148 -5.73 -7.13 -0.68
C MET A 148 -4.66 -6.09 -1.01
N ILE A 149 -5.09 -4.85 -1.15
CA ILE A 149 -4.28 -3.68 -1.50
C ILE A 149 -4.33 -2.69 -0.34
N GLY A 150 -3.25 -1.96 -0.11
CA GLY A 150 -3.17 -0.94 0.94
C GLY A 150 -3.94 0.36 0.63
N GLY A 151 -4.57 0.46 -0.51
CA GLY A 151 -5.36 1.60 -0.98
C GLY A 151 -6.60 1.16 -1.75
N THR A 152 -7.38 2.11 -2.24
CA THR A 152 -8.55 1.83 -3.08
C THR A 152 -8.13 1.66 -4.54
N LEU A 153 -8.65 0.64 -5.20
CA LEU A 153 -8.48 0.43 -6.63
C LEU A 153 -9.81 0.71 -7.36
N PRO A 154 -9.87 1.66 -8.31
CA PRO A 154 -11.09 1.98 -9.04
C PRO A 154 -11.77 0.77 -9.66
N LEU A 155 -11.01 -0.13 -10.27
CA LEU A 155 -11.51 -1.40 -10.84
C LEU A 155 -12.35 -2.23 -9.84
N LEU A 156 -11.99 -2.20 -8.57
CA LEU A 156 -12.65 -3.00 -7.53
C LEU A 156 -13.67 -2.18 -6.71
N HIS A 157 -13.67 -0.84 -6.85
CA HIS A 157 -14.37 0.11 -5.96
C HIS A 157 -14.02 -0.09 -4.46
N SER A 158 -12.88 -0.71 -4.18
CA SER A 158 -12.41 -1.06 -2.84
C SER A 158 -10.90 -1.31 -2.83
N GLY A 159 -10.33 -1.55 -1.64
CA GLY A 159 -8.94 -2.00 -1.47
C GLY A 159 -8.80 -3.53 -1.48
N TYR A 160 -9.87 -4.28 -1.77
CA TYR A 160 -9.83 -5.74 -1.74
C TYR A 160 -10.87 -6.38 -2.64
N ARG A 161 -10.68 -7.66 -2.91
CA ARG A 161 -11.60 -8.53 -3.62
C ARG A 161 -11.50 -9.94 -3.06
N VAL A 162 -12.63 -10.61 -2.87
CA VAL A 162 -12.69 -12.04 -2.60
C VAL A 162 -13.02 -12.76 -3.89
N GLY A 163 -12.03 -13.43 -4.47
CA GLY A 163 -12.17 -14.24 -5.69
C GLY A 163 -12.32 -15.72 -5.37
N HIS A 164 -12.57 -16.52 -6.42
CA HIS A 164 -12.74 -17.98 -6.33
C HIS A 164 -11.65 -18.72 -7.12
N GLY A 165 -10.69 -17.99 -7.69
CA GLY A 165 -9.56 -18.58 -8.41
C GLY A 165 -8.45 -19.10 -7.49
N ASP A 166 -7.42 -19.66 -8.09
CA ASP A 166 -6.28 -20.28 -7.42
C ASP A 166 -5.21 -19.27 -6.96
N THR A 167 -5.46 -17.98 -7.10
CA THR A 167 -4.48 -16.93 -6.84
C THR A 167 -4.93 -15.97 -5.75
N ILE A 168 -4.03 -15.69 -4.82
CA ILE A 168 -4.15 -14.60 -3.86
C ILE A 168 -3.02 -13.58 -4.08
N ILE A 169 -3.36 -12.29 -4.12
CA ILE A 169 -2.41 -11.18 -4.33
C ILE A 169 -2.47 -10.27 -3.09
N LEU A 170 -1.36 -10.15 -2.38
CA LEU A 170 -1.31 -9.38 -1.13
C LEU A 170 -0.22 -8.31 -1.18
N GLU A 171 -0.59 -7.08 -0.86
CA GLU A 171 0.37 -6.06 -0.48
C GLU A 171 1.02 -6.45 0.85
N SER A 172 2.36 -6.49 0.89
CA SER A 172 3.13 -7.10 1.98
C SER A 172 4.01 -6.05 2.65
N CYS A 173 3.52 -5.52 3.79
CA CYS A 173 4.22 -4.48 4.53
C CYS A 173 5.31 -5.07 5.44
N GLU A 174 6.50 -4.47 5.36
CA GLU A 174 7.68 -4.81 6.17
C GLU A 174 7.57 -4.33 7.63
N TYR A 175 6.75 -3.31 7.89
CA TYR A 175 6.63 -2.73 9.23
C TYR A 175 6.24 -3.78 10.27
N CYS A 176 6.94 -3.76 11.39
CA CYS A 176 6.82 -4.74 12.47
C CYS A 176 7.05 -6.19 12.00
N ASN A 177 7.77 -6.41 10.90
CA ASN A 177 8.00 -7.72 10.31
C ASN A 177 6.69 -8.47 9.95
N SER A 178 5.60 -7.75 9.67
CA SER A 178 4.28 -8.34 9.44
C SER A 178 4.30 -9.34 8.28
N PHE A 179 5.03 -9.03 7.20
CA PHE A 179 5.15 -9.89 6.03
C PHE A 179 5.86 -11.23 6.30
N LEU A 180 6.62 -11.36 7.40
CA LEU A 180 7.26 -12.64 7.79
C LEU A 180 6.23 -13.67 8.29
N SER A 181 4.98 -13.28 8.50
CA SER A 181 3.88 -14.20 8.77
C SER A 181 3.26 -14.80 7.50
N PHE A 182 3.68 -14.34 6.31
CA PHE A 182 3.13 -14.76 5.02
C PHE A 182 3.81 -16.02 4.47
N PHE A 183 3.19 -16.64 3.49
CA PHE A 183 3.68 -17.85 2.80
C PHE A 183 3.62 -17.64 1.29
N PRO A 184 4.47 -16.74 0.73
CA PRO A 184 4.45 -16.45 -0.69
C PRO A 184 4.93 -17.64 -1.52
N THR A 185 4.30 -17.90 -2.66
CA THR A 185 4.87 -18.73 -3.74
C THR A 185 5.62 -17.87 -4.75
N VAL A 186 5.25 -16.59 -4.84
CA VAL A 186 5.97 -15.55 -5.58
C VAL A 186 6.12 -14.33 -4.69
N ALA A 187 7.35 -13.91 -4.42
CA ALA A 187 7.69 -12.72 -3.66
C ALA A 187 8.28 -11.66 -4.59
N VAL A 188 7.70 -10.46 -4.62
CA VAL A 188 8.22 -9.30 -5.35
C VAL A 188 8.87 -8.35 -4.34
N ILE A 189 10.12 -7.94 -4.61
CA ILE A 189 10.86 -6.95 -3.82
C ILE A 189 11.19 -5.77 -4.73
N LEU A 190 10.46 -4.66 -4.54
CA LEU A 190 10.55 -3.47 -5.39
C LEU A 190 11.79 -2.62 -5.09
N ASN A 191 12.01 -2.34 -3.84
CA ASN A 191 13.13 -1.57 -3.32
C ASN A 191 13.27 -1.81 -1.81
N VAL A 192 14.48 -1.59 -1.29
CA VAL A 192 14.79 -1.68 0.14
C VAL A 192 15.60 -0.45 0.51
N GLU A 193 14.99 0.45 1.27
CA GLU A 193 15.51 1.75 1.62
C GLU A 193 15.24 2.07 3.11
N PRO A 194 15.95 3.05 3.70
CA PRO A 194 15.75 3.41 5.10
C PRO A 194 14.35 3.99 5.36
N ASP A 195 13.44 3.18 5.88
CA ASP A 195 12.14 3.61 6.40
C ASP A 195 11.83 2.87 7.71
N HIS A 196 10.76 3.27 8.41
CA HIS A 196 10.32 2.65 9.67
C HIS A 196 11.44 2.51 10.72
N LEU A 197 12.32 3.53 10.82
CA LEU A 197 13.45 3.54 11.74
C LEU A 197 13.03 3.77 13.23
N ASP A 198 11.74 3.77 13.50
CA ASP A 198 11.11 3.59 14.81
C ASP A 198 11.06 2.11 15.23
N PHE A 199 11.07 1.20 14.24
CA PHE A 199 11.07 -0.25 14.44
C PHE A 199 12.40 -0.87 14.04
N PHE A 200 12.92 -0.58 12.84
CA PHE A 200 14.21 -1.08 12.37
C PHE A 200 15.37 -0.24 12.89
N LYS A 201 16.47 -0.90 13.17
CA LYS A 201 17.67 -0.27 13.70
C LYS A 201 18.39 0.58 12.63
N ASP A 202 18.57 0.02 11.45
CA ASP A 202 19.28 0.59 10.32
C ASP A 202 18.91 -0.13 9.01
N LEU A 203 19.50 0.28 7.88
CA LEU A 203 19.27 -0.34 6.57
C LEU A 203 19.63 -1.83 6.56
N ASN A 204 20.71 -2.24 7.21
CA ASN A 204 21.10 -3.64 7.25
C ASN A 204 20.06 -4.52 7.95
N ASP A 205 19.39 -3.98 8.99
CA ASP A 205 18.31 -4.69 9.68
C ASP A 205 17.08 -4.83 8.77
N ILE A 206 16.79 -3.80 7.97
CA ILE A 206 15.72 -3.85 6.94
C ILE A 206 16.06 -4.90 5.87
N GLU A 207 17.27 -4.85 5.28
CA GLU A 207 17.74 -5.82 4.28
C GLU A 207 17.68 -7.26 4.81
N HIS A 208 18.06 -7.46 6.06
CA HIS A 208 17.96 -8.77 6.72
C HIS A 208 16.50 -9.23 6.89
N SER A 209 15.57 -8.32 7.15
CA SER A 209 14.15 -8.64 7.20
C SER A 209 13.60 -9.03 5.83
N PHE A 210 13.97 -8.31 4.76
CA PHE A 210 13.60 -8.66 3.38
C PHE A 210 14.25 -9.97 2.94
N HIS A 211 15.49 -10.25 3.37
CA HIS A 211 16.13 -11.54 3.13
C HIS A 211 15.33 -12.71 3.73
N LYS A 212 14.88 -12.57 4.98
CA LYS A 212 14.00 -13.56 5.62
C LYS A 212 12.68 -13.71 4.86
N PHE A 213 12.10 -12.61 4.40
CA PHE A 213 10.88 -12.66 3.60
C PHE A 213 11.08 -13.44 2.30
N ALA A 214 12.17 -13.18 1.56
CA ALA A 214 12.51 -13.93 0.36
C ALA A 214 12.74 -15.42 0.64
N GLN A 215 13.30 -15.80 1.79
CA GLN A 215 13.48 -17.19 2.22
C GLN A 215 12.16 -17.93 2.50
N LEU A 216 11.03 -17.23 2.66
CA LEU A 216 9.72 -17.86 2.83
C LEU A 216 9.20 -18.51 1.55
N VAL A 217 9.71 -18.10 0.40
CA VAL A 217 9.34 -18.67 -0.91
C VAL A 217 9.77 -20.14 -0.95
N PRO A 218 8.92 -21.09 -1.36
CA PRO A 218 9.32 -22.48 -1.49
C PRO A 218 10.30 -22.69 -2.66
N PRO A 219 11.07 -23.78 -2.70
CA PRO A 219 12.07 -24.02 -3.76
C PRO A 219 11.52 -24.01 -5.19
N ALA A 220 10.24 -24.27 -5.37
CA ALA A 220 9.56 -24.22 -6.69
C ALA A 220 8.94 -22.83 -6.98
N GLY A 221 9.02 -21.89 -6.04
CA GLY A 221 8.52 -20.54 -6.21
C GLY A 221 9.56 -19.59 -6.79
N HIS A 222 9.21 -18.31 -6.92
CA HIS A 222 10.07 -17.30 -7.53
C HIS A 222 10.22 -16.08 -6.63
N VAL A 223 11.43 -15.53 -6.59
CA VAL A 223 11.69 -14.20 -6.04
C VAL A 223 11.92 -13.24 -7.19
N ILE A 224 11.15 -12.17 -7.24
CA ILE A 224 11.24 -11.13 -8.26
C ILE A 224 11.85 -9.90 -7.60
N VAL A 225 12.96 -9.40 -8.14
CA VAL A 225 13.75 -8.36 -7.48
C VAL A 225 14.20 -7.27 -8.43
N ASN A 226 14.19 -6.03 -7.96
CA ASN A 226 14.65 -4.88 -8.72
C ASN A 226 16.19 -4.84 -8.81
N ALA A 227 16.73 -5.04 -10.02
CA ALA A 227 18.17 -4.97 -10.28
C ALA A 227 18.74 -3.57 -10.10
N ASP A 228 17.92 -2.53 -10.28
CA ASP A 228 18.36 -1.13 -10.18
C ASP A 228 18.46 -0.67 -8.71
N ASN A 229 17.88 -1.40 -7.76
CA ASN A 229 17.93 -1.06 -6.33
C ASN A 229 18.93 -1.96 -5.59
N GLN A 230 19.99 -1.35 -5.04
CA GLN A 230 21.08 -2.10 -4.40
C GLN A 230 20.58 -2.84 -3.16
N GLY A 231 19.80 -2.20 -2.26
CA GLY A 231 19.28 -2.85 -1.06
C GLY A 231 18.36 -4.05 -1.37
N ALA A 232 17.57 -3.97 -2.46
CA ALA A 232 16.77 -5.10 -2.92
C ALA A 232 17.68 -6.27 -3.38
N MET A 233 18.73 -5.98 -4.14
CA MET A 233 19.69 -6.98 -4.60
C MET A 233 20.49 -7.59 -3.43
N ASP A 234 20.89 -6.79 -2.44
CA ASP A 234 21.59 -7.26 -1.25
C ASP A 234 20.68 -8.17 -0.40
N SER A 235 19.38 -7.88 -0.37
CA SER A 235 18.39 -8.70 0.36
C SER A 235 18.19 -10.11 -0.21
N VAL A 236 18.56 -10.37 -1.46
CA VAL A 236 18.44 -11.69 -2.10
C VAL A 236 19.77 -12.40 -2.29
N GLN A 237 20.87 -11.82 -1.84
CA GLN A 237 22.19 -12.40 -1.99
C GLN A 237 22.30 -13.73 -1.25
N GLY A 238 22.80 -14.76 -1.94
CA GLY A 238 22.99 -16.10 -1.37
C GLY A 238 21.73 -16.96 -1.27
N LEU A 239 20.60 -16.51 -1.83
CA LEU A 239 19.39 -17.34 -1.95
C LEU A 239 19.59 -18.42 -3.04
N GLU A 240 19.11 -19.63 -2.77
CA GLU A 240 19.11 -20.75 -3.74
C GLU A 240 17.78 -20.83 -4.54
N HIS A 241 16.88 -19.88 -4.37
CA HIS A 241 15.58 -19.84 -5.05
C HIS A 241 15.73 -19.33 -6.49
N PRO A 242 14.81 -19.69 -7.41
CA PRO A 242 14.73 -19.05 -8.70
C PRO A 242 14.49 -17.55 -8.53
N ILE A 243 15.38 -16.73 -9.05
CA ILE A 243 15.32 -15.27 -9.02
C ILE A 243 15.04 -14.79 -10.43
N ILE A 244 14.08 -13.86 -10.58
CA ILE A 244 13.81 -13.10 -11.78
C ILE A 244 14.09 -11.64 -11.46
N THR A 245 15.05 -11.04 -12.12
CA THR A 245 15.38 -9.63 -11.96
C THR A 245 14.55 -8.76 -12.91
N PHE A 246 14.20 -7.57 -12.47
CA PHE A 246 13.63 -6.53 -13.35
C PHE A 246 14.38 -5.22 -13.18
N GLY A 247 14.42 -4.39 -14.23
CA GLY A 247 15.13 -3.13 -14.18
C GLY A 247 15.11 -2.36 -15.51
N LEU A 248 15.54 -1.11 -15.45
CA LEU A 248 15.68 -0.19 -16.58
C LEU A 248 17.12 0.24 -16.82
N GLU A 249 17.95 0.25 -15.78
CA GLU A 249 19.33 0.78 -15.81
C GLU A 249 20.37 -0.34 -15.85
N ARG A 250 20.15 -1.39 -15.08
CA ARG A 250 21.06 -2.54 -14.96
C ARG A 250 20.54 -3.71 -15.78
N PRO A 251 21.45 -4.60 -16.27
CA PRO A 251 21.03 -5.85 -16.90
C PRO A 251 20.06 -6.63 -15.99
N ALA A 252 18.91 -7.04 -16.55
CA ALA A 252 17.87 -7.75 -15.84
C ALA A 252 17.16 -8.75 -16.77
N ASP A 253 16.46 -9.73 -16.18
CA ASP A 253 15.69 -10.72 -16.90
C ASP A 253 14.42 -10.12 -17.53
N CYS A 254 13.78 -9.19 -16.82
CA CYS A 254 12.61 -8.44 -17.29
C CYS A 254 13.01 -6.96 -17.49
N THR A 255 12.93 -6.47 -18.74
CA THR A 255 13.35 -5.12 -19.09
C THR A 255 12.34 -4.44 -20.01
N ALA A 256 12.43 -3.12 -20.15
CA ALA A 256 11.73 -2.35 -21.16
C ALA A 256 12.61 -2.09 -22.37
N SER A 257 12.06 -2.20 -23.56
CA SER A 257 12.65 -1.71 -24.81
C SER A 257 11.71 -0.73 -25.50
N ASN A 258 12.21 0.05 -26.45
CA ASN A 258 11.44 1.06 -27.17
C ASN A 258 10.70 2.06 -26.24
N LEU A 259 11.23 2.28 -25.05
CA LEU A 259 10.62 3.17 -24.05
C LEU A 259 10.63 4.61 -24.56
N HIS A 260 9.45 5.18 -24.70
CA HIS A 260 9.21 6.58 -25.07
C HIS A 260 7.92 7.07 -24.42
N GLU A 261 7.61 8.33 -24.60
CA GLU A 261 6.38 8.94 -24.09
C GLU A 261 5.45 9.35 -25.24
N GLU A 262 4.17 9.06 -25.09
CA GLU A 262 3.09 9.59 -25.93
C GLU A 262 2.15 10.39 -25.01
N ASP A 263 1.99 11.68 -25.30
CA ASP A 263 1.23 12.62 -24.46
C ASP A 263 1.67 12.63 -22.97
N GLY A 264 2.99 12.41 -22.72
CA GLY A 264 3.59 12.33 -21.39
C GLY A 264 3.39 10.99 -20.69
N LEU A 265 2.74 10.01 -21.33
CA LEU A 265 2.49 8.67 -20.78
C LEU A 265 3.50 7.66 -21.34
N PRO A 266 4.06 6.76 -20.51
CA PRO A 266 5.04 5.78 -20.94
C PRO A 266 4.45 4.72 -21.89
N VAL A 267 5.15 4.50 -23.01
CA VAL A 267 4.89 3.42 -23.97
C VAL A 267 6.16 2.61 -24.14
N PHE A 268 6.08 1.28 -24.03
CA PHE A 268 7.25 0.41 -24.09
C PHE A 268 6.89 -1.05 -24.38
N ASP A 269 7.90 -1.79 -24.83
CA ASP A 269 7.80 -3.25 -24.96
C ASP A 269 8.47 -3.92 -23.76
N VAL A 270 7.76 -4.85 -23.12
CA VAL A 270 8.31 -5.72 -22.08
C VAL A 270 9.06 -6.87 -22.72
N LEU A 271 10.33 -7.04 -22.35
CA LEU A 271 11.13 -8.19 -22.74
C LEU A 271 11.39 -9.09 -21.52
N ILE A 272 11.19 -10.40 -21.65
CA ILE A 272 11.59 -11.41 -20.67
C ILE A 272 12.72 -12.25 -21.28
N HIS A 273 13.88 -12.27 -20.61
CA HIS A 273 15.10 -12.90 -21.11
C HIS A 273 15.43 -12.50 -22.58
N GLY A 274 15.22 -11.21 -22.89
CA GLY A 274 15.45 -10.64 -24.22
C GLY A 274 14.40 -11.01 -25.28
N GLN A 275 13.35 -11.72 -24.94
CA GLN A 275 12.24 -12.05 -25.85
C GLN A 275 11.04 -11.14 -25.60
N PHE A 276 10.38 -10.71 -26.67
CA PHE A 276 9.14 -9.91 -26.58
C PHE A 276 8.07 -10.67 -25.81
N TYR A 277 7.46 -9.99 -24.83
CA TYR A 277 6.41 -10.55 -24.00
C TYR A 277 5.09 -9.77 -24.10
N ALA A 278 5.15 -8.44 -24.03
CA ALA A 278 3.96 -7.58 -24.06
C ALA A 278 4.30 -6.19 -24.58
N HIS A 279 3.36 -5.53 -25.26
CA HIS A 279 3.42 -4.10 -25.58
C HIS A 279 2.53 -3.34 -24.59
N VAL A 280 3.06 -2.29 -23.94
CA VAL A 280 2.37 -1.60 -22.84
C VAL A 280 2.29 -0.11 -23.13
N THR A 281 1.08 0.43 -23.02
CA THR A 281 0.82 1.87 -22.87
C THR A 281 0.28 2.10 -21.46
N LEU A 282 1.05 2.77 -20.59
CA LEU A 282 0.59 3.09 -19.25
C LEU A 282 -0.25 4.36 -19.26
N HIS A 283 -1.29 4.40 -18.44
CA HIS A 283 -2.08 5.60 -18.19
C HIS A 283 -1.77 6.23 -16.82
N VAL A 284 -0.52 6.06 -16.37
CA VAL A 284 0.05 6.68 -15.17
C VAL A 284 1.44 7.22 -15.48
N TYR A 285 1.77 8.37 -14.91
CA TYR A 285 3.01 9.09 -15.17
C TYR A 285 4.21 8.51 -14.41
N GLY A 286 5.38 8.81 -14.93
CA GLY A 286 6.66 8.65 -14.24
C GLY A 286 7.35 7.30 -14.45
N ARG A 287 8.67 7.39 -14.56
CA ARG A 287 9.56 6.26 -14.83
C ARG A 287 9.50 5.17 -13.75
N HIS A 288 9.21 5.54 -12.50
CA HIS A 288 8.99 4.59 -11.41
C HIS A 288 7.79 3.67 -11.66
N ASN A 289 6.76 4.12 -12.40
CA ASN A 289 5.62 3.29 -12.78
C ASN A 289 5.96 2.31 -13.90
N VAL A 290 6.94 2.61 -14.75
CA VAL A 290 7.49 1.61 -15.68
C VAL A 290 8.18 0.48 -14.90
N LEU A 291 8.97 0.77 -13.86
CA LEU A 291 9.55 -0.25 -12.98
C LEU A 291 8.47 -1.08 -12.26
N ASN A 292 7.42 -0.44 -11.73
CA ASN A 292 6.29 -1.13 -11.12
C ASN A 292 5.58 -2.08 -12.12
N ALA A 293 5.44 -1.64 -13.38
CA ALA A 293 4.84 -2.44 -14.46
C ALA A 293 5.73 -3.63 -14.84
N LEU A 294 7.06 -3.45 -14.90
CA LEU A 294 8.01 -4.54 -15.15
C LEU A 294 7.96 -5.58 -14.02
N ALA A 295 7.88 -5.14 -12.76
CA ALA A 295 7.70 -6.04 -11.62
C ALA A 295 6.41 -6.86 -11.73
N ALA A 296 5.29 -6.21 -12.09
CA ALA A 296 4.00 -6.87 -12.29
C ALA A 296 4.02 -7.84 -13.48
N ALA A 297 4.67 -7.46 -14.59
CA ALA A 297 4.84 -8.33 -15.76
C ALA A 297 5.72 -9.56 -15.44
N ALA A 298 6.82 -9.38 -14.69
CA ALA A 298 7.66 -10.48 -14.23
C ALA A 298 6.88 -11.45 -13.32
N ALA A 299 6.01 -10.92 -12.43
CA ALA A 299 5.13 -11.73 -11.58
C ALA A 299 4.11 -12.52 -12.39
N ALA A 300 3.50 -11.89 -13.40
CA ALA A 300 2.59 -12.54 -14.32
C ALA A 300 3.27 -13.68 -15.11
N HIS A 301 4.47 -13.42 -15.61
CA HIS A 301 5.28 -14.42 -16.32
C HIS A 301 5.66 -15.60 -15.42
N ALA A 302 6.11 -15.34 -14.19
CA ALA A 302 6.45 -16.39 -13.21
C ALA A 302 5.26 -17.31 -12.88
N LEU A 303 4.04 -16.79 -12.97
CA LEU A 303 2.79 -17.54 -12.78
C LEU A 303 2.16 -18.02 -14.09
N GLY A 304 2.88 -17.94 -15.22
CA GLY A 304 2.50 -18.52 -16.50
C GLY A 304 1.37 -17.80 -17.23
N LEU A 305 1.09 -16.54 -16.91
CA LEU A 305 0.11 -15.75 -17.62
C LEU A 305 0.64 -15.33 -19.02
N PRO A 306 -0.23 -15.17 -20.04
CA PRO A 306 0.19 -14.74 -21.37
C PRO A 306 0.49 -13.22 -21.39
N GLY A 307 1.38 -12.80 -22.27
CA GLY A 307 1.71 -11.38 -22.48
C GLY A 307 0.50 -10.51 -22.83
N SER A 308 -0.50 -11.07 -23.53
CA SER A 308 -1.76 -10.37 -23.85
C SER A 308 -2.54 -9.93 -22.59
N ALA A 309 -2.48 -10.69 -21.49
CA ALA A 309 -3.09 -10.30 -20.23
C ALA A 309 -2.31 -9.13 -19.57
N VAL A 310 -0.99 -9.08 -19.78
CA VAL A 310 -0.14 -7.95 -19.33
C VAL A 310 -0.48 -6.69 -20.13
N GLU A 311 -0.59 -6.80 -21.47
CA GLU A 311 -1.01 -5.69 -22.34
C GLU A 311 -2.36 -5.11 -21.91
N GLU A 312 -3.39 -5.97 -21.82
CA GLU A 312 -4.75 -5.56 -21.47
C GLU A 312 -4.80 -4.98 -20.04
N GLY A 313 -4.21 -5.69 -19.07
CA GLY A 313 -4.27 -5.30 -17.66
C GLY A 313 -3.54 -4.00 -17.38
N LEU A 314 -2.33 -3.81 -17.90
CA LEU A 314 -1.54 -2.58 -17.68
C LEU A 314 -2.11 -1.39 -18.45
N SER A 315 -2.63 -1.60 -19.68
CA SER A 315 -3.28 -0.53 -20.44
C SER A 315 -4.62 -0.11 -19.85
N ALA A 316 -5.29 -0.98 -19.08
CA ALA A 316 -6.50 -0.63 -18.34
C ALA A 316 -6.22 0.02 -16.96
N PHE A 317 -4.97 0.03 -16.51
CA PHE A 317 -4.60 0.61 -15.22
C PHE A 317 -4.48 2.12 -15.30
N THR A 318 -5.35 2.85 -14.60
CA THR A 318 -5.41 4.32 -14.55
C THR A 318 -4.95 4.90 -13.21
N GLY A 319 -4.32 4.08 -12.36
CA GLY A 319 -3.85 4.46 -11.03
C GLY A 319 -4.59 3.76 -9.89
N ALA A 320 -4.05 3.92 -8.69
CA ALA A 320 -4.69 3.54 -7.44
C ALA A 320 -5.11 4.81 -6.70
N GLY A 321 -6.12 4.73 -5.87
CA GLY A 321 -6.59 5.86 -5.09
C GLY A 321 -5.47 6.48 -4.28
N ARG A 322 -5.40 7.79 -4.27
CA ARG A 322 -4.37 8.56 -3.61
C ARG A 322 -2.95 8.29 -4.11
N ARG A 323 -2.76 7.93 -5.40
CA ARG A 323 -1.47 7.74 -6.06
C ARG A 323 -1.48 8.50 -7.38
N PHE A 324 -1.05 9.76 -7.34
CA PHE A 324 -1.17 10.72 -8.45
C PHE A 324 -2.62 10.77 -8.98
N GLU A 325 -3.59 10.70 -8.06
CA GLU A 325 -5.00 10.57 -8.40
C GLU A 325 -5.56 11.90 -8.86
N HIS A 326 -6.01 11.98 -10.12
CA HIS A 326 -6.73 13.16 -10.61
C HIS A 326 -8.11 13.22 -9.95
N LYS A 327 -8.38 14.30 -9.23
CA LYS A 327 -9.63 14.53 -8.47
C LYS A 327 -10.66 15.37 -9.24
N GLY A 328 -10.19 16.21 -10.15
CA GLY A 328 -11.03 17.10 -10.93
C GLY A 328 -10.35 18.43 -11.24
N THR A 329 -11.14 19.38 -11.75
CA THR A 329 -10.67 20.71 -12.16
C THR A 329 -11.39 21.79 -11.36
N TYR A 330 -10.64 22.74 -10.80
CA TYR A 330 -11.15 23.90 -10.09
C TYR A 330 -10.77 25.19 -10.83
N HIS A 331 -11.76 25.88 -11.44
CA HIS A 331 -11.54 27.13 -12.20
C HIS A 331 -10.38 27.06 -13.22
N GLY A 332 -10.18 25.90 -13.86
CA GLY A 332 -9.12 25.66 -14.84
C GLY A 332 -7.77 25.29 -14.24
N ALA A 333 -7.70 25.02 -12.94
CA ALA A 333 -6.58 24.36 -12.28
C ALA A 333 -6.87 22.87 -12.13
N GLU A 334 -5.91 22.01 -12.43
CA GLU A 334 -6.04 20.56 -12.25
C GLU A 334 -5.71 20.16 -10.81
N VAL A 335 -6.56 19.38 -10.17
CA VAL A 335 -6.45 18.98 -8.77
C VAL A 335 -6.15 17.50 -8.66
N TYR A 336 -5.07 17.17 -7.96
CA TYR A 336 -4.60 15.81 -7.71
C TYR A 336 -4.47 15.52 -6.22
N ASP A 337 -4.53 14.24 -5.84
CA ASP A 337 -4.20 13.77 -4.50
C ASP A 337 -3.10 12.69 -4.55
N ASP A 338 -2.17 12.74 -3.59
CA ASP A 338 -1.13 11.73 -3.45
C ASP A 338 -0.85 11.36 -1.99
N TYR A 339 -0.58 10.11 -1.76
CA TYR A 339 -0.32 9.55 -0.43
C TYR A 339 1.12 9.74 0.04
N ALA A 340 1.99 10.35 -0.76
CA ALA A 340 3.41 10.56 -0.45
C ALA A 340 3.59 11.23 0.92
N HIS A 341 4.42 10.64 1.74
CA HIS A 341 4.66 11.08 3.12
C HIS A 341 6.10 10.86 3.60
N HIS A 342 6.97 10.35 2.71
CA HIS A 342 8.41 10.26 2.89
C HIS A 342 9.11 11.20 1.90
N PRO A 343 10.29 11.80 2.23
CA PRO A 343 10.98 12.70 1.31
C PRO A 343 11.27 12.09 -0.07
N ASP A 344 11.63 10.80 -0.15
CA ASP A 344 11.90 10.14 -1.43
C ASP A 344 10.62 9.99 -2.30
N GLU A 345 9.47 9.73 -1.66
CA GLU A 345 8.17 9.73 -2.33
C GLU A 345 7.80 11.14 -2.82
N LEU A 346 8.03 12.16 -1.97
CA LEU A 346 7.83 13.57 -2.37
C LEU A 346 8.72 13.94 -3.55
N HIS A 347 10.00 13.56 -3.52
CA HIS A 347 10.91 13.78 -4.62
C HIS A 347 10.39 13.21 -5.94
N ALA A 348 10.01 11.94 -5.94
CA ALA A 348 9.48 11.25 -7.12
C ALA A 348 8.18 11.90 -7.63
N LEU A 349 7.25 12.22 -6.71
CA LEU A 349 5.99 12.90 -7.03
C LEU A 349 6.24 14.27 -7.65
N LEU A 350 7.02 15.12 -6.96
CA LEU A 350 7.20 16.52 -7.33
C LEU A 350 8.03 16.67 -8.61
N THR A 351 9.03 15.80 -8.82
CA THR A 351 9.79 15.75 -10.06
C THR A 351 8.88 15.37 -11.23
N THR A 352 8.07 14.32 -11.08
CA THR A 352 7.10 13.91 -12.10
C THR A 352 6.08 15.03 -12.37
N ALA A 353 5.56 15.69 -11.33
CA ALA A 353 4.60 16.78 -11.49
C ALA A 353 5.20 17.99 -12.24
N LYS A 354 6.49 18.28 -12.04
CA LYS A 354 7.21 19.37 -12.76
C LYS A 354 7.36 19.09 -14.25
N GLU A 355 7.35 17.85 -14.68
CA GLU A 355 7.45 17.48 -16.11
C GLU A 355 6.11 17.66 -16.85
N LEU A 356 4.98 17.73 -16.13
CA LEU A 356 3.67 17.95 -16.73
C LEU A 356 3.50 19.41 -17.18
N PRO A 357 2.67 19.68 -18.21
CA PRO A 357 2.33 21.06 -18.60
C PRO A 357 1.58 21.77 -17.48
N HIS A 358 2.14 22.84 -16.94
CA HIS A 358 1.51 23.67 -15.91
C HIS A 358 2.05 25.11 -15.91
N GLN A 359 1.32 26.02 -15.29
CA GLN A 359 1.81 27.38 -15.01
C GLN A 359 2.52 27.44 -13.66
N ARG A 360 1.92 26.90 -12.60
CA ARG A 360 2.51 26.78 -11.26
C ARG A 360 2.18 25.42 -10.68
N LEU A 361 3.14 24.82 -9.98
CA LEU A 361 2.96 23.66 -9.14
C LEU A 361 2.67 24.11 -7.70
N ILE A 362 1.45 23.86 -7.22
CA ILE A 362 0.98 24.20 -5.88
C ILE A 362 0.82 22.91 -5.09
N VAL A 363 1.45 22.83 -3.93
CA VAL A 363 1.42 21.63 -3.07
C VAL A 363 0.88 21.97 -1.68
N ALA A 364 -0.24 21.35 -1.31
CA ALA A 364 -0.75 21.33 0.05
C ALA A 364 -0.29 20.05 0.75
N PHE A 365 0.73 20.15 1.59
CA PHE A 365 1.37 18.99 2.24
C PHE A 365 0.98 18.87 3.70
N GLN A 366 0.64 17.65 4.13
CA GLN A 366 0.42 17.27 5.53
C GLN A 366 1.49 16.29 5.99
N PRO A 367 2.47 16.69 6.81
CA PRO A 367 3.43 15.76 7.38
C PRO A 367 2.72 14.68 8.19
N HIS A 368 3.26 13.46 8.16
CA HIS A 368 2.67 12.31 8.87
C HIS A 368 3.61 11.84 9.98
N THR A 369 3.13 11.90 11.23
CA THR A 369 3.78 11.65 12.51
C THR A 369 4.86 12.68 12.93
N TYR A 370 4.93 12.93 14.22
CA TYR A 370 5.90 13.88 14.79
C TYR A 370 7.33 13.33 14.69
N SER A 371 7.50 12.04 14.97
CA SER A 371 8.81 11.37 14.96
C SER A 371 9.46 11.40 13.58
N ARG A 372 8.70 11.06 12.52
CA ARG A 372 9.19 11.09 11.14
C ARG A 372 9.51 12.53 10.71
N THR A 373 8.62 13.47 11.01
CA THR A 373 8.81 14.87 10.66
C THR A 373 10.08 15.43 11.29
N ALA A 374 10.34 15.14 12.57
CA ALA A 374 11.55 15.58 13.25
C ALA A 374 12.81 14.93 12.67
N LYS A 375 12.77 13.61 12.42
CA LYS A 375 13.93 12.84 11.96
C LYS A 375 14.37 13.20 10.53
N LEU A 376 13.40 13.51 9.66
CA LEU A 376 13.63 13.80 8.24
C LEU A 376 13.43 15.28 7.92
N PHE A 377 13.49 16.15 8.92
CA PHE A 377 13.15 17.57 8.82
C PHE A 377 13.85 18.27 7.65
N ASP A 378 15.18 18.19 7.60
CA ASP A 378 15.98 18.87 6.58
C ASP A 378 15.66 18.34 5.17
N ARG A 379 15.39 17.04 5.05
CA ARG A 379 15.00 16.43 3.78
C ARG A 379 13.64 16.93 3.31
N PHE A 380 12.65 17.03 4.22
CA PHE A 380 11.35 17.62 3.87
C PHE A 380 11.49 19.06 3.42
N VAL A 381 12.35 19.85 4.08
CA VAL A 381 12.60 21.24 3.68
C VAL A 381 13.21 21.30 2.26
N GLU A 382 14.13 20.41 1.90
CA GLU A 382 14.74 20.38 0.56
C GLU A 382 13.70 20.01 -0.51
N GLU A 383 12.95 18.95 -0.32
CA GLU A 383 11.98 18.51 -1.33
C GLU A 383 10.83 19.52 -1.50
N LEU A 384 10.37 20.15 -0.42
CA LEU A 384 9.31 21.15 -0.46
C LEU A 384 9.77 22.52 -1.05
N LYS A 385 11.00 22.65 -1.52
CA LYS A 385 11.45 23.79 -2.35
C LYS A 385 11.18 23.58 -3.85
N ILE A 386 10.83 22.36 -4.27
CA ILE A 386 10.57 22.02 -5.69
C ILE A 386 9.28 22.71 -6.20
N PRO A 387 8.15 22.72 -5.46
CA PRO A 387 6.93 23.43 -5.88
C PRO A 387 7.09 24.94 -5.93
N ASP A 388 6.28 25.60 -6.75
CA ASP A 388 6.24 27.06 -6.82
C ASP A 388 5.52 27.70 -5.62
N VAL A 389 4.53 26.97 -5.05
CA VAL A 389 3.79 27.36 -3.85
C VAL A 389 3.60 26.16 -2.94
N VAL A 390 3.89 26.35 -1.65
CA VAL A 390 3.72 25.32 -0.62
C VAL A 390 2.77 25.79 0.46
N ILE A 391 1.72 24.99 0.73
CA ILE A 391 0.81 25.15 1.86
C ILE A 391 1.06 23.96 2.80
N LEU A 392 1.30 24.25 4.08
CA LEU A 392 1.55 23.22 5.10
C LEU A 392 0.34 23.10 6.03
N ALA A 393 -0.32 21.96 6.02
CA ALA A 393 -1.29 21.59 7.05
C ALA A 393 -0.57 21.14 8.32
N GLU A 394 -1.25 21.15 9.49
CA GLU A 394 -0.67 20.63 10.73
C GLU A 394 -0.36 19.13 10.64
N ILE A 395 0.69 18.70 11.35
CA ILE A 395 1.14 17.31 11.36
C ILE A 395 -0.01 16.36 11.73
N TYR A 396 -0.24 15.35 10.91
CA TYR A 396 -1.15 14.27 11.24
C TYR A 396 -0.49 13.32 12.25
N ALA A 397 -0.98 13.38 13.48
CA ALA A 397 -0.36 12.67 14.61
C ALA A 397 -0.43 11.14 14.51
N ALA A 398 -1.41 10.60 13.78
CA ALA A 398 -1.75 9.17 13.77
C ALA A 398 -1.94 8.64 15.19
N ARG A 399 -0.96 7.90 15.74
CA ARG A 399 -0.98 7.31 17.09
C ARG A 399 -0.02 7.98 18.06
N GLU A 400 0.75 8.99 17.59
CA GLU A 400 1.77 9.64 18.39
C GLU A 400 1.21 10.78 19.23
N GLN A 401 1.85 11.03 20.37
CA GLN A 401 1.71 12.27 21.13
C GLN A 401 2.92 13.16 20.83
N ASN A 402 2.69 14.46 20.72
CA ASN A 402 3.76 15.41 20.43
C ASN A 402 4.67 15.63 21.64
N THR A 403 5.59 14.71 21.88
CA THR A 403 6.62 14.82 22.92
C THR A 403 7.85 15.61 22.48
N LEU A 404 7.99 15.85 21.17
CA LEU A 404 9.13 16.53 20.55
C LEU A 404 8.91 18.04 20.41
N GLY A 405 7.68 18.52 20.61
CA GLY A 405 7.33 19.93 20.47
C GLY A 405 7.44 20.47 19.04
N ILE A 406 7.42 19.58 18.01
CA ILE A 406 7.51 19.97 16.61
C ILE A 406 6.11 20.20 16.02
N SER A 407 6.02 21.15 15.07
CA SER A 407 4.80 21.43 14.30
C SER A 407 5.14 21.72 12.84
N SER A 408 4.13 21.72 11.96
CA SER A 408 4.33 22.12 10.56
C SER A 408 4.76 23.59 10.42
N SER A 409 4.51 24.43 11.40
CA SER A 409 5.00 25.81 11.40
C SER A 409 6.53 25.88 11.48
N ASP A 410 7.19 24.85 12.02
CA ASP A 410 8.66 24.76 12.03
C ASP A 410 9.20 24.50 10.62
N LEU A 411 8.58 23.62 9.85
CA LEU A 411 8.92 23.42 8.43
C LEU A 411 8.66 24.71 7.64
N CYS A 412 7.50 25.34 7.84
CA CYS A 412 7.09 26.56 7.16
C CYS A 412 8.14 27.67 7.28
N ARG A 413 8.75 27.85 8.45
CA ARG A 413 9.81 28.86 8.67
C ARG A 413 11.08 28.61 7.88
N ASN A 414 11.32 27.38 7.44
CA ASN A 414 12.53 26.97 6.70
C ASN A 414 12.28 26.82 5.18
N ILE A 415 11.05 27.03 4.71
CA ILE A 415 10.69 26.97 3.30
C ILE A 415 10.27 28.37 2.84
N PRO A 416 11.01 29.03 1.97
CA PRO A 416 10.70 30.40 1.53
C PRO A 416 9.30 30.49 0.90
N GLY A 417 8.49 31.42 1.39
CA GLY A 417 7.15 31.66 0.85
C GLY A 417 6.07 30.61 1.22
N ALA A 418 6.41 29.61 2.02
CA ALA A 418 5.44 28.62 2.47
C ALA A 418 4.35 29.23 3.37
N ILE A 419 3.14 28.70 3.28
CA ILE A 419 1.96 29.14 4.01
C ILE A 419 1.56 28.06 5.01
N TYR A 420 1.48 28.39 6.29
CA TYR A 420 0.98 27.46 7.30
C TYR A 420 -0.52 27.62 7.52
N CYS A 421 -1.24 26.50 7.48
CA CYS A 421 -2.67 26.41 7.76
C CYS A 421 -2.94 25.40 8.89
N SER A 422 -3.51 25.84 9.99
CA SER A 422 -3.73 25.02 11.19
C SER A 422 -4.89 24.01 11.05
N THR A 423 -5.73 24.11 10.02
CA THR A 423 -6.86 23.20 9.76
C THR A 423 -7.00 22.96 8.26
N LEU A 424 -7.66 21.85 7.90
CA LEU A 424 -7.93 21.53 6.49
C LEU A 424 -8.88 22.53 5.82
N ASP A 425 -9.80 23.12 6.58
CA ASP A 425 -10.68 24.17 6.07
C ASP A 425 -9.87 25.39 5.61
N LYS A 426 -8.88 25.82 6.41
CA LYS A 426 -7.97 26.90 6.04
C LYS A 426 -7.08 26.54 4.85
N VAL A 427 -6.70 25.28 4.69
CA VAL A 427 -5.98 24.81 3.48
C VAL A 427 -6.87 24.99 2.27
N ALA A 428 -8.12 24.52 2.30
CA ALA A 428 -9.07 24.67 1.21
C ALA A 428 -9.37 26.16 0.89
N GLU A 429 -9.57 26.99 1.93
CA GLU A 429 -9.75 28.43 1.76
C GLU A 429 -8.55 29.11 1.09
N GLU A 430 -7.33 28.71 1.47
CA GLU A 430 -6.12 29.29 0.89
C GLU A 430 -5.94 28.83 -0.56
N LEU A 431 -6.18 27.55 -0.87
CA LEU A 431 -6.19 27.05 -2.24
C LEU A 431 -7.19 27.81 -3.11
N ARG A 432 -8.42 28.07 -2.63
CA ARG A 432 -9.43 28.86 -3.37
C ARG A 432 -8.96 30.28 -3.71
N LYS A 433 -8.25 30.93 -2.79
CA LYS A 433 -7.75 32.31 -2.98
C LYS A 433 -6.66 32.39 -4.03
N ILE A 434 -5.78 31.38 -4.09
CA ILE A 434 -4.58 31.46 -4.92
C ILE A 434 -4.67 30.73 -6.25
N ALA A 435 -5.58 29.74 -6.38
CA ALA A 435 -5.73 28.92 -7.58
C ALA A 435 -6.04 29.79 -8.81
N GLN A 436 -5.34 29.49 -9.91
CA GLN A 436 -5.49 30.16 -11.20
C GLN A 436 -5.59 29.13 -12.32
N PRO A 437 -6.20 29.46 -13.47
CA PRO A 437 -6.22 28.59 -14.62
C PRO A 437 -4.80 28.16 -15.03
N GLY A 438 -4.62 26.88 -15.28
CA GLY A 438 -3.33 26.28 -15.65
C GLY A 438 -2.43 25.91 -14.48
N ASP A 439 -2.86 26.13 -13.23
CA ASP A 439 -2.16 25.59 -12.07
C ASP A 439 -2.34 24.08 -11.96
N LEU A 440 -1.32 23.43 -11.39
CA LEU A 440 -1.34 22.03 -10.99
C LEU A 440 -1.31 21.98 -9.46
N ILE A 441 -2.40 21.53 -8.87
CA ILE A 441 -2.61 21.52 -7.41
C ILE A 441 -2.55 20.10 -6.90
N PHE A 442 -1.69 19.84 -5.92
CA PHE A 442 -1.62 18.55 -5.22
C PHE A 442 -1.98 18.69 -3.75
N THR A 443 -2.85 17.81 -3.25
CA THR A 443 -2.97 17.49 -1.83
C THR A 443 -2.11 16.27 -1.53
N VAL A 444 -1.14 16.40 -0.62
CA VAL A 444 -0.10 15.38 -0.42
C VAL A 444 0.04 14.99 1.04
N GLY A 445 0.00 13.70 1.34
CA GLY A 445 0.23 13.16 2.68
C GLY A 445 -0.58 11.91 2.99
N ALA A 446 -0.10 11.09 3.93
CA ALA A 446 -0.77 9.86 4.36
C ALA A 446 -1.95 10.08 5.33
N GLY A 447 -2.14 11.31 5.80
CA GLY A 447 -3.26 11.69 6.67
C GLY A 447 -4.55 12.00 5.90
N ASP A 448 -5.28 13.00 6.36
CA ASP A 448 -6.59 13.37 5.85
C ASP A 448 -6.59 14.62 4.94
N ILE A 449 -5.41 15.04 4.46
CA ILE A 449 -5.22 16.21 3.60
C ILE A 449 -6.06 16.17 2.31
N TYR A 450 -6.34 14.97 1.77
CA TYR A 450 -7.20 14.79 0.59
C TYR A 450 -8.55 15.49 0.72
N ARG A 451 -9.08 15.60 1.97
CA ARG A 451 -10.34 16.30 2.25
C ARG A 451 -10.28 17.78 1.93
N ALA A 452 -9.09 18.40 1.94
CA ALA A 452 -8.96 19.79 1.52
C ALA A 452 -9.12 19.92 0.01
N GLY A 453 -8.65 18.96 -0.78
CA GLY A 453 -8.90 18.84 -2.21
C GLY A 453 -10.37 18.59 -2.53
N ASP A 454 -11.00 17.64 -1.82
CA ASP A 454 -12.44 17.38 -1.97
C ASP A 454 -13.28 18.65 -1.71
N LYS A 455 -13.00 19.38 -0.61
CA LYS A 455 -13.66 20.65 -0.28
C LYS A 455 -13.39 21.77 -1.28
N LEU A 456 -12.22 21.76 -1.94
CA LEU A 456 -11.93 22.70 -3.01
C LEU A 456 -12.87 22.44 -4.20
N LEU A 457 -13.10 21.17 -4.54
CA LEU A 457 -13.91 20.74 -5.68
C LEU A 457 -15.43 20.79 -5.41
N GLU A 458 -15.89 20.70 -4.16
CA GLU A 458 -17.32 20.81 -3.81
C GLU A 458 -17.93 22.18 -4.16
N GLU A 459 -17.11 23.21 -4.31
CA GLU A 459 -17.52 24.58 -4.64
C GLU A 459 -17.07 25.01 -6.05
N ALA A 460 -16.75 24.05 -6.95
CA ALA A 460 -16.29 24.30 -8.32
C ALA A 460 -17.44 24.58 -9.30
#